data_4521b1abcadb2f2125000cb94f134d84
#
_entry.id   4521b1abcadb2f2125000cb94f134d84
#
_cell.length_a   1.000
_cell.length_b   1.000
_cell.length_c   1.000
_cell.angle_alpha   90.00
_cell.angle_beta   90.00
_cell.angle_gamma   90.00
#
_symmetry.space_group_name_H-M   'P 1'
#
loop_
_entity.id
_entity.type
_entity.pdbx_description
1 polymer ?
#
loop_
_entity_poly.entity_id
_entity_poly.type
_entity_poly.pdbx_seq_one_letter_code
_entity_poly.pdbx_strand_id
1 'polypeptide(L)'
;MRHVYIVGSKGIPGAYGGYETFVDKLTEYHQHNENLKYHVACKDTKTFEEEYHNARCFHVKVPNIGPAQAIYYDVAALKHCCDHIKANKIEKPIVYILACRIGPFMKYFTDKIHAMGGVV
;
A
#
# COMPACT_ATOMS: atom_id res chain seq x y z
N MET A 1 -14.65 10.44 4.57
CA MET A 1 -13.37 9.78 4.95
C MET A 1 -12.47 9.66 3.73
N ARG A 2 -11.23 10.05 3.86
CA ARG A 2 -10.22 9.92 2.80
C ARG A 2 -9.44 8.62 2.97
N HIS A 3 -9.35 7.82 1.94
CA HIS A 3 -8.56 6.59 1.95
C HIS A 3 -7.21 6.82 1.27
N VAL A 4 -6.14 6.51 1.99
CA VAL A 4 -4.77 6.65 1.51
C VAL A 4 -4.09 5.29 1.52
N TYR A 5 -3.64 4.85 0.35
CA TYR A 5 -2.97 3.57 0.18
C TYR A 5 -1.47 3.82 0.08
N ILE A 6 -0.69 3.15 0.91
CA ILE A 6 0.77 3.31 0.94
C ILE A 6 1.42 2.03 0.41
N VAL A 7 2.21 2.19 -0.64
CA VAL A 7 2.91 1.09 -1.31
C VAL A 7 4.40 1.43 -1.37
N GLY A 8 5.24 0.43 -1.26
CA GLY A 8 6.69 0.58 -1.40
C GLY A 8 7.48 0.42 -0.11
N SER A 9 6.80 0.29 1.03
CA SER A 9 7.45 -0.10 2.28
C SER A 9 7.24 -1.58 2.53
N LYS A 10 8.09 -2.17 3.39
CA LYS A 10 7.95 -3.58 3.77
C LYS A 10 6.85 -3.81 4.79
N GLY A 11 6.25 -2.73 5.30
CA GLY A 11 5.15 -2.79 6.24
C GLY A 11 5.45 -2.20 7.60
N ILE A 12 4.44 -2.13 8.42
CA ILE A 12 4.50 -1.64 9.80
C ILE A 12 4.00 -2.73 10.77
N PRO A 13 4.50 -2.78 12.03
CA PRO A 13 5.47 -1.89 12.63
C PRO A 13 6.84 -1.98 11.95
N GLY A 14 7.44 -0.82 11.71
CA GLY A 14 8.67 -0.73 10.94
C GLY A 14 9.90 -0.47 11.78
N ALA A 15 10.90 -1.36 11.65
CA ALA A 15 12.17 -1.19 12.31
C ALA A 15 13.34 -1.36 11.34
N TYR A 16 13.04 -1.41 10.03
CA TYR A 16 14.00 -1.91 9.05
C TYR A 16 14.65 -0.84 8.19
N GLY A 17 14.10 0.35 8.12
CA GLY A 17 14.65 1.36 7.25
C GLY A 17 13.85 2.64 7.26
N GLY A 18 14.25 3.60 6.38
CA GLY A 18 13.66 4.92 6.36
C GLY A 18 12.18 4.93 6.00
N TYR A 19 11.79 4.14 5.01
CA TYR A 19 10.38 4.11 4.57
C TYR A 19 9.46 3.51 5.62
N GLU A 20 9.86 2.40 6.24
CA GLU A 20 9.07 1.73 7.26
C GLU A 20 8.93 2.62 8.51
N THR A 21 10.01 3.27 8.91
CA THR A 21 9.98 4.22 10.03
C THR A 21 9.08 5.41 9.71
N PHE A 22 9.16 5.95 8.50
CA PHE A 22 8.33 7.07 8.07
C PHE A 22 6.85 6.69 8.11
N VAL A 23 6.48 5.53 7.56
CA VAL A 23 5.09 5.08 7.52
C VAL A 23 4.57 4.79 8.93
N ASP A 24 5.39 4.20 9.78
CA ASP A 24 5.05 3.93 11.19
C ASP A 24 4.71 5.24 11.91
N LYS A 25 5.58 6.25 11.78
CA LYS A 25 5.36 7.56 12.40
C LYS A 25 4.15 8.29 11.82
N LEU A 26 3.96 8.22 10.51
CA LEU A 26 2.84 8.85 9.84
C LEU A 26 1.50 8.28 10.32
N THR A 27 1.39 6.95 10.38
CA THR A 27 0.18 6.29 10.84
C THR A 27 -0.05 6.52 12.33
N GLU A 28 1.01 6.53 13.13
CA GLU A 28 0.91 6.87 14.55
C GLU A 28 0.37 8.29 14.75
N TYR A 29 0.89 9.25 13.99
CA TYR A 29 0.46 10.64 14.09
C TYR A 29 -1.02 10.81 13.74
N HIS A 30 -1.53 10.07 12.75
CA HIS A 30 -2.90 10.19 12.28
C HIS A 30 -3.84 9.11 12.83
N GLN A 31 -3.42 8.29 13.79
CA GLN A 31 -4.22 7.14 14.23
C GLN A 31 -5.59 7.49 14.82
N HIS A 32 -5.75 8.71 15.30
CA HIS A 32 -7.03 9.18 15.86
C HIS A 32 -7.80 10.11 14.92
N ASN A 33 -7.33 10.29 13.69
CA ASN A 33 -8.01 11.15 12.72
C ASN A 33 -9.13 10.36 12.03
N GLU A 34 -10.37 10.71 12.36
CA GLU A 34 -11.56 10.03 11.83
C GLU A 34 -11.79 10.28 10.34
N ASN A 35 -11.12 11.27 9.75
CA ASN A 35 -11.26 11.62 8.33
C ASN A 35 -10.24 10.95 7.43
N LEU A 36 -9.32 10.18 8.01
CA LEU A 36 -8.28 9.47 7.27
C LEU A 36 -8.30 7.98 7.60
N LYS A 37 -8.16 7.16 6.58
CA LYS A 37 -7.93 5.72 6.73
C LYS A 37 -6.76 5.33 5.87
N TYR A 38 -5.68 4.88 6.51
CA TYR A 38 -4.51 4.36 5.82
C TYR A 38 -4.67 2.87 5.52
N HIS A 39 -4.21 2.49 4.35
CA HIS A 39 -4.09 1.09 3.94
C HIS A 39 -2.63 0.87 3.57
N VAL A 40 -1.93 0.09 4.35
CA VAL A 40 -0.48 -0.08 4.21
C VAL A 40 -0.18 -1.48 3.71
N ALA A 41 0.55 -1.55 2.59
CA ALA A 41 1.01 -2.82 2.04
C ALA A 41 2.16 -3.35 2.88
N CYS A 42 2.10 -4.62 3.24
CA CYS A 42 3.11 -5.30 4.03
C CYS A 42 3.58 -6.55 3.29
N LYS A 43 4.91 -6.73 3.20
CA LYS A 43 5.51 -7.91 2.62
C LYS A 43 5.50 -9.05 3.61
N ASP A 44 4.99 -10.21 3.22
CA ASP A 44 4.86 -11.33 4.12
C ASP A 44 4.96 -12.67 3.39
N THR A 45 4.94 -13.74 4.18
CA THR A 45 4.86 -15.12 3.69
C THR A 45 3.42 -15.62 3.59
N LYS A 46 2.46 -14.85 4.06
CA LYS A 46 1.04 -15.16 4.05
C LYS A 46 0.24 -13.95 3.60
N THR A 47 -0.92 -14.19 2.99
CA THR A 47 -1.86 -13.13 2.64
C THR A 47 -2.89 -13.02 3.75
N PHE A 48 -2.93 -11.88 4.44
CA PHE A 48 -3.90 -11.60 5.49
C PHE A 48 -3.98 -10.10 5.75
N GLU A 49 -4.92 -9.69 6.59
CA GLU A 49 -5.06 -8.29 7.02
C GLU A 49 -5.01 -8.20 8.54
N GLU A 50 -4.46 -7.09 9.02
CA GLU A 50 -4.47 -6.74 10.43
C GLU A 50 -4.57 -5.24 10.60
N GLU A 51 -4.71 -4.75 11.82
CA GLU A 51 -4.81 -3.32 12.11
C GLU A 51 -3.67 -2.89 13.01
N TYR A 52 -3.05 -1.75 12.67
CA TYR A 52 -1.95 -1.16 13.43
C TYR A 52 -2.03 0.36 13.28
N HIS A 53 -2.00 1.10 14.39
CA HIS A 53 -2.22 2.55 14.42
C HIS A 53 -3.51 2.97 13.70
N ASN A 54 -4.55 2.14 13.80
CA ASN A 54 -5.82 2.32 13.11
C ASN A 54 -5.71 2.28 11.57
N ALA A 55 -4.59 1.81 11.06
CA ALA A 55 -4.40 1.57 9.64
C ALA A 55 -4.67 0.10 9.29
N ARG A 56 -5.23 -0.12 8.11
CA ARG A 56 -5.40 -1.47 7.60
C ARG A 56 -4.08 -1.92 6.97
N CYS A 57 -3.44 -2.90 7.58
CA CYS A 57 -2.21 -3.48 7.05
C CYS A 57 -2.56 -4.73 6.26
N PHE A 58 -2.51 -4.64 4.94
CA PHE A 58 -2.78 -5.79 4.09
C PHE A 58 -1.46 -6.46 3.71
N HIS A 59 -1.30 -7.67 4.22
CA HIS A 59 -0.10 -8.46 4.02
C HIS A 59 -0.20 -9.21 2.70
N VAL A 60 0.83 -9.09 1.89
CA VAL A 60 0.90 -9.68 0.55
C VAL A 60 1.92 -10.81 0.57
N LYS A 61 1.45 -12.01 0.24
CA LYS A 61 2.35 -13.16 0.10
C LYS A 61 3.27 -12.95 -1.08
N VAL A 62 4.57 -13.07 -0.82
CA VAL A 62 5.60 -12.90 -1.84
C VAL A 62 6.44 -14.18 -1.92
N PRO A 63 6.55 -14.81 -3.10
CA PRO A 63 7.36 -16.01 -3.24
C PRO A 63 8.85 -15.68 -3.12
N ASN A 64 9.63 -16.67 -2.71
CA ASN A 64 11.08 -16.53 -2.61
C ASN A 64 11.73 -16.77 -3.99
N ILE A 65 11.71 -15.72 -4.81
CA ILE A 65 12.20 -15.78 -6.21
C ILE A 65 13.43 -14.90 -6.44
N GLY A 66 14.17 -14.59 -5.37
CA GLY A 66 15.40 -13.78 -5.45
C GLY A 66 15.13 -12.31 -5.81
N PRO A 67 15.96 -11.72 -6.70
CA PRO A 67 15.85 -10.28 -7.01
C PRO A 67 14.50 -9.85 -7.59
N ALA A 68 13.77 -10.76 -8.25
CA ALA A 68 12.45 -10.46 -8.80
C ALA A 68 11.38 -10.29 -7.72
N GLN A 69 11.68 -10.65 -6.48
CA GLN A 69 10.74 -10.56 -5.37
C GLN A 69 10.22 -9.14 -5.14
N ALA A 70 11.10 -8.13 -5.25
CA ALA A 70 10.71 -6.74 -5.05
C ALA A 70 9.71 -6.28 -6.10
N ILE A 71 9.91 -6.65 -7.37
CA ILE A 71 8.99 -6.32 -8.45
C ILE A 71 7.66 -7.02 -8.25
N TYR A 72 7.68 -8.29 -7.90
CA TYR A 72 6.48 -9.07 -7.62
C TYR A 72 5.66 -8.43 -6.51
N TYR A 73 6.32 -8.05 -5.41
CA TYR A 73 5.65 -7.43 -4.27
C TYR A 73 4.97 -6.13 -4.68
N ASP A 74 5.68 -5.25 -5.40
CA ASP A 74 5.15 -3.96 -5.80
C ASP A 74 3.93 -4.10 -6.71
N VAL A 75 4.00 -5.00 -7.70
CA VAL A 75 2.87 -5.27 -8.60
C VAL A 75 1.69 -5.85 -7.83
N ALA A 76 1.93 -6.84 -6.97
CA ALA A 76 0.88 -7.47 -6.19
C ALA A 76 0.22 -6.48 -5.22
N ALA A 77 1.02 -5.63 -4.57
CA ALA A 77 0.51 -4.62 -3.66
C ALA A 77 -0.39 -3.60 -4.39
N LEU A 78 0.04 -3.12 -5.54
CA LEU A 78 -0.77 -2.19 -6.35
C LEU A 78 -2.05 -2.85 -6.86
N LYS A 79 -1.98 -4.12 -7.25
CA LYS A 79 -3.17 -4.86 -7.65
C LYS A 79 -4.15 -4.99 -6.49
N HIS A 80 -3.68 -5.29 -5.29
CA HIS A 80 -4.53 -5.34 -4.11
C HIS A 80 -5.19 -4.00 -3.82
N CYS A 81 -4.44 -2.89 -3.99
CA CYS A 81 -5.01 -1.55 -3.84
C CYS A 81 -6.14 -1.32 -4.84
N CYS A 82 -5.90 -1.60 -6.10
CA CYS A 82 -6.91 -1.40 -7.15
C CYS A 82 -8.15 -2.26 -6.91
N ASP A 83 -7.97 -3.52 -6.53
CA ASP A 83 -9.08 -4.42 -6.26
C ASP A 83 -9.90 -3.95 -5.06
N HIS A 84 -9.24 -3.47 -3.99
CA HIS A 84 -9.91 -2.94 -2.81
C HIS A 84 -10.70 -1.67 -3.13
N ILE A 85 -10.11 -0.75 -3.89
CA ILE A 85 -10.77 0.49 -4.32
C ILE A 85 -12.04 0.15 -5.10
N LYS A 86 -11.93 -0.77 -6.05
CA LYS A 86 -13.06 -1.18 -6.89
C LYS A 86 -14.13 -1.91 -6.09
N ALA A 87 -13.73 -2.87 -5.25
CA ALA A 87 -14.67 -3.69 -4.47
C ALA A 87 -15.45 -2.88 -3.44
N ASN A 88 -14.84 -1.85 -2.87
CA ASN A 88 -15.44 -1.02 -1.83
C ASN A 88 -15.94 0.32 -2.37
N LYS A 89 -15.87 0.55 -3.66
CA LYS A 89 -16.31 1.78 -4.32
C LYS A 89 -15.75 3.02 -3.65
N ILE A 90 -14.45 3.00 -3.36
CA ILE A 90 -13.75 4.10 -2.72
C ILE A 90 -13.72 5.29 -3.66
N GLU A 91 -14.18 6.45 -3.18
CA GLU A 91 -14.17 7.69 -3.96
C GLU A 91 -12.88 8.47 -3.72
N LYS A 92 -12.28 8.95 -4.82
CA LYS A 92 -11.07 9.78 -4.80
C LYS A 92 -9.95 9.20 -3.92
N PRO A 93 -9.55 7.93 -4.13
CA PRO A 93 -8.46 7.36 -3.35
C PRO A 93 -7.13 8.05 -3.65
N ILE A 94 -6.25 8.08 -2.66
CA ILE A 94 -4.88 8.54 -2.83
C ILE A 94 -3.97 7.32 -2.70
N VAL A 95 -3.10 7.11 -3.70
CA VAL A 95 -2.10 6.05 -3.64
C VAL A 95 -0.73 6.70 -3.52
N TYR A 96 -0.08 6.50 -2.39
CA TYR A 96 1.22 7.08 -2.07
C TYR A 96 2.29 6.03 -2.30
N ILE A 97 3.12 6.24 -3.31
CA ILE A 97 4.16 5.29 -3.70
C ILE A 97 5.51 5.82 -3.19
N LEU A 98 6.11 5.09 -2.25
CA LEU A 98 7.38 5.49 -1.65
C LEU A 98 8.57 5.00 -2.46
N ALA A 99 8.55 3.70 -2.80
CA ALA A 99 9.57 3.11 -3.65
C ALA A 99 8.90 1.99 -4.44
N CYS A 100 9.04 2.03 -5.75
CA CYS A 100 8.38 1.06 -6.60
C CYS A 100 9.27 0.75 -7.79
N ARG A 101 9.52 -0.54 -8.02
CA ARG A 101 10.47 -1.00 -9.04
C ARG A 101 9.79 -1.71 -10.20
N ILE A 102 8.55 -1.33 -10.47
CA ILE A 102 7.75 -2.00 -11.49
C ILE A 102 7.95 -1.44 -12.90
N GLY A 103 8.72 -0.35 -13.05
CA GLY A 103 9.07 0.20 -14.37
C GLY A 103 7.87 0.38 -15.29
N PRO A 104 7.80 -0.40 -16.39
CA PRO A 104 6.72 -0.25 -17.38
C PRO A 104 5.32 -0.51 -16.85
N PHE A 105 5.17 -1.23 -15.74
CA PHE A 105 3.85 -1.46 -15.14
C PHE A 105 3.32 -0.26 -14.38
N MET A 106 4.16 0.71 -14.06
CA MET A 106 3.74 1.91 -13.31
C MET A 106 2.63 2.66 -14.05
N LYS A 107 2.79 2.87 -15.35
CA LYS A 107 1.80 3.57 -16.16
C LYS A 107 0.46 2.84 -16.14
N TYR A 108 0.47 1.51 -16.24
CA TYR A 108 -0.75 0.72 -16.20
C TYR A 108 -1.54 0.96 -14.92
N PHE A 109 -0.88 0.89 -13.76
CA PHE A 109 -1.55 1.09 -12.48
C PHE A 109 -1.95 2.54 -12.26
N THR A 110 -1.10 3.48 -12.66
CA THR A 110 -1.40 4.93 -12.56
C THR A 110 -2.66 5.27 -13.36
N ASP A 111 -2.74 4.79 -14.61
CA ASP A 111 -3.90 5.02 -15.47
C ASP A 111 -5.17 4.38 -14.87
N LYS A 112 -5.05 3.18 -14.33
CA LYS A 112 -6.16 2.46 -13.71
C LYS A 112 -6.69 3.21 -12.47
N ILE A 113 -5.80 3.71 -11.63
CA ILE A 113 -6.17 4.48 -10.44
C ILE A 113 -6.83 5.81 -10.85
N HIS A 114 -6.29 6.50 -11.84
CA HIS A 114 -6.88 7.74 -12.36
C HIS A 114 -8.28 7.49 -12.92
N ALA A 115 -8.47 6.37 -13.62
CA ALA A 115 -9.78 6.00 -14.16
C ALA A 115 -10.83 5.76 -13.06
N MET A 116 -10.39 5.42 -11.86
CA MET A 116 -11.26 5.25 -10.68
C MET A 116 -11.40 6.55 -9.86
N GLY A 117 -10.91 7.67 -10.37
CA GLY A 117 -11.01 8.97 -9.71
C GLY A 117 -9.93 9.22 -8.66
N GLY A 118 -8.89 8.41 -8.61
CA GLY A 118 -7.83 8.53 -7.63
C GLY A 118 -6.67 9.39 -8.06
N VAL A 119 -5.74 9.60 -7.12
CA VAL A 119 -4.49 10.35 -7.30
C VAL A 119 -3.34 9.46 -6.87
N VAL A 120 -2.26 9.53 -7.61
CA VAL A 120 -1.04 8.77 -7.33
C VAL A 120 0.08 9.71 -6.91
#